data_910e89412b6bb8aa67946b635da88a18
#
_entry.id   910e89412b6bb8aa67946b635da88a18
#
_cell.length_a   1.000
_cell.length_b   1.000
_cell.length_c   1.000
_cell.angle_alpha   90.00
_cell.angle_beta   90.00
_cell.angle_gamma   90.00
#
_symmetry.space_group_name_H-M   'P 1'
#
loop_
_entity.id
_entity.type
_entity.pdbx_description
1 polymer ?
#
loop_
_entity_poly.entity_id
_entity_poly.type
_entity_poly.pdbx_seq_one_letter_code
_entity_poly.pdbx_strand_id
1 'polypeptide(L)'
;MSNRNSKIGCLLITHFGVKSEINKTPELSDNEIILYSRESSKLSIVEDFSKTIKNISKGISLSSALSKYPDSVRLEFDCKNYEQIFASVISNIARITPKIERSNLGIIYINMHGLSEMYGGEAKLVTHILDSVPYFLEPRFGISVNKFSAYSAAFSSIPGGSTKVLENIDSFLANFSVDILPIKRSTIINFHKFGMHTIGDIAAQDQGLIYSKFGDEGCKALSLSRAENGDYISSNKPVQDLTEHVSLPFPSDSLSVLFATLEFLIQRAFMRPILKSKYVRKISIFLELVGSQVWSKSLTLKRPLSNSNDLCLLLRSELENLELPGSVEDISITISDFVGEHGIQYRAFKEIHDHLDERRDQLIKIDRHI
;
A
#
# COMPACT_ATOMS: atom_id res chain seq x y z
N MET A 1 -13.45 -8.93 -25.60
CA MET A 1 -13.47 -10.33 -25.16
C MET A 1 -12.91 -10.37 -23.76
N SER A 2 -13.76 -10.52 -22.76
CA SER A 2 -13.39 -10.54 -21.33
C SER A 2 -12.56 -11.79 -21.05
N ASN A 3 -11.37 -11.62 -20.51
CA ASN A 3 -10.43 -12.71 -20.20
C ASN A 3 -10.93 -13.45 -18.94
N ARG A 4 -11.93 -14.35 -19.11
CA ARG A 4 -12.59 -15.13 -18.04
C ARG A 4 -11.69 -16.16 -17.32
N ASN A 5 -10.39 -16.16 -17.57
CA ASN A 5 -9.46 -17.18 -17.05
C ASN A 5 -8.37 -16.64 -16.12
N SER A 6 -8.42 -15.39 -15.66
CA SER A 6 -7.39 -14.93 -14.73
C SER A 6 -7.76 -15.33 -13.30
N LYS A 7 -7.05 -16.31 -12.75
CA LYS A 7 -7.14 -16.66 -11.33
C LYS A 7 -6.17 -15.78 -10.55
N ILE A 8 -6.66 -15.20 -9.47
CA ILE A 8 -5.87 -14.42 -8.51
C ILE A 8 -5.75 -15.21 -7.22
N GLY A 9 -4.51 -15.39 -6.76
CA GLY A 9 -4.21 -15.87 -5.42
C GLY A 9 -4.03 -14.69 -4.46
N CYS A 10 -4.46 -14.82 -3.23
CA CYS A 10 -4.19 -13.91 -2.14
C CYS A 10 -3.51 -14.67 -1.00
N LEU A 11 -2.27 -14.31 -0.68
CA LEU A 11 -1.63 -14.69 0.57
C LEU A 11 -2.02 -13.67 1.63
N LEU A 12 -2.58 -14.15 2.72
CA LEU A 12 -3.04 -13.33 3.84
C LEU A 12 -2.38 -13.78 5.14
N ILE A 13 -1.77 -12.86 5.84
CA ILE A 13 -1.22 -13.00 7.18
C ILE A 13 -1.97 -12.03 8.08
N THR A 14 -2.89 -12.54 8.89
CA THR A 14 -3.65 -11.73 9.85
C THR A 14 -2.81 -11.47 11.10
N HIS A 15 -3.02 -10.34 11.77
CA HIS A 15 -2.34 -9.97 13.02
C HIS A 15 -0.81 -10.06 12.91
N PHE A 16 -0.28 -9.52 11.83
CA PHE A 16 1.13 -9.65 11.46
C PHE A 16 2.07 -9.13 12.55
N GLY A 17 1.79 -7.94 13.08
CA GLY A 17 2.58 -7.33 14.15
C GLY A 17 2.57 -8.16 15.41
N VAL A 18 1.40 -8.59 15.87
CA VAL A 18 1.25 -9.41 17.08
C VAL A 18 2.01 -10.73 16.95
N LYS A 19 1.89 -11.42 15.82
CA LYS A 19 2.62 -12.68 15.58
C LYS A 19 4.13 -12.47 15.56
N SER A 20 4.58 -11.35 15.01
CA SER A 20 5.99 -10.98 15.01
C SER A 20 6.52 -10.72 16.42
N GLU A 21 5.75 -10.05 17.29
CA GLU A 21 6.14 -9.84 18.69
C GLU A 21 6.11 -11.12 19.51
N ILE A 22 5.12 -12.00 19.32
CA ILE A 22 5.08 -13.31 19.98
C ILE A 22 6.27 -14.17 19.55
N ASN A 23 6.66 -14.15 18.28
CA ASN A 23 7.84 -14.89 17.83
C ASN A 23 9.15 -14.35 18.44
N LYS A 24 9.24 -13.04 18.71
CA LYS A 24 10.36 -12.38 19.36
C LYS A 24 10.39 -12.64 20.87
N THR A 25 9.21 -12.68 21.49
CA THR A 25 9.01 -12.87 22.92
C THR A 25 7.89 -13.90 23.15
N PRO A 26 8.21 -15.21 23.17
CA PRO A 26 7.20 -16.27 23.26
C PRO A 26 6.32 -16.23 24.52
N GLU A 27 6.80 -15.61 25.59
CA GLU A 27 6.06 -15.43 26.85
C GLU A 27 4.77 -14.59 26.68
N LEU A 28 4.66 -13.87 25.55
CA LEU A 28 3.48 -13.07 25.21
C LEU A 28 2.34 -13.91 24.61
N SER A 29 2.54 -15.20 24.33
CA SER A 29 1.57 -16.03 23.60
C SER A 29 0.19 -16.10 24.25
N ASP A 30 0.15 -16.10 25.59
CA ASP A 30 -1.08 -16.21 26.35
C ASP A 30 -1.71 -14.87 26.73
N ASN A 31 -1.06 -13.76 26.35
CA ASN A 31 -1.52 -12.43 26.67
C ASN A 31 -2.43 -11.84 25.57
N GLU A 32 -3.34 -10.98 26.01
CA GLU A 32 -4.03 -10.05 25.11
C GLU A 32 -3.10 -8.89 24.78
N ILE A 33 -2.68 -8.76 23.51
CA ILE A 33 -1.72 -7.76 23.07
C ILE A 33 -2.43 -6.71 22.22
N ILE A 34 -2.13 -5.44 22.47
CA ILE A 34 -2.53 -4.31 21.63
C ILE A 34 -1.27 -3.59 21.16
N LEU A 35 -1.08 -3.54 19.83
CA LEU A 35 -0.03 -2.75 19.22
C LEU A 35 -0.57 -1.39 18.83
N TYR A 36 0.14 -0.33 19.19
CA TYR A 36 -0.28 1.03 18.95
C TYR A 36 0.83 1.88 18.33
N SER A 37 0.44 2.87 17.53
CA SER A 37 1.31 3.94 17.06
C SER A 37 0.94 5.28 17.71
N ARG A 38 1.91 6.19 17.80
CA ARG A 38 1.69 7.56 18.27
C ARG A 38 1.58 8.49 17.07
N GLU A 39 0.40 9.03 16.82
CA GLU A 39 0.21 10.05 15.79
C GLU A 39 0.59 11.46 16.28
N SER A 40 0.45 11.70 17.60
CA SER A 40 0.83 12.94 18.24
C SER A 40 1.07 12.72 19.74
N SER A 41 1.57 13.75 20.46
CA SER A 41 1.78 13.68 21.91
C SER A 41 0.54 13.29 22.73
N LYS A 42 -0.67 13.42 22.16
CA LYS A 42 -1.95 13.14 22.83
C LYS A 42 -2.78 12.03 22.20
N LEU A 43 -2.43 11.59 21.00
CA LEU A 43 -3.23 10.61 20.26
C LEU A 43 -2.39 9.39 19.92
N SER A 44 -2.78 8.24 20.46
CA SER A 44 -2.28 6.93 20.08
C SER A 44 -3.41 6.12 19.47
N ILE A 45 -3.15 5.44 18.36
CA ILE A 45 -4.10 4.60 17.64
C ILE A 45 -3.68 3.14 17.63
N VAL A 46 -4.66 2.26 17.57
CA VAL A 46 -4.46 0.80 17.51
C VAL A 46 -4.11 0.40 16.09
N GLU A 47 -2.94 -0.22 15.91
CA GLU A 47 -2.45 -0.73 14.62
C GLU A 47 -2.72 -2.22 14.43
N ASP A 48 -2.57 -3.00 15.52
CA ASP A 48 -2.83 -4.43 15.50
C ASP A 48 -3.19 -4.94 16.91
N PHE A 49 -3.78 -6.13 17.00
CA PHE A 49 -4.18 -6.70 18.30
C PHE A 49 -4.31 -8.23 18.21
N SER A 50 -4.28 -8.92 19.35
CA SER A 50 -4.42 -10.37 19.44
C SER A 50 -5.78 -10.85 18.93
N LYS A 51 -5.79 -12.02 18.30
CA LYS A 51 -7.03 -12.65 17.76
C LYS A 51 -8.11 -12.93 18.82
N THR A 52 -7.73 -12.99 20.09
CA THR A 52 -8.61 -13.16 21.25
C THR A 52 -9.44 -11.92 21.54
N ILE A 53 -8.90 -10.75 21.23
CA ILE A 53 -9.55 -9.46 21.41
C ILE A 53 -10.66 -9.28 20.38
N LYS A 54 -11.88 -9.03 20.85
CA LYS A 54 -13.08 -8.83 20.02
C LYS A 54 -13.64 -7.42 20.21
N ASN A 55 -14.47 -6.96 19.27
CA ASN A 55 -15.16 -5.65 19.35
C ASN A 55 -14.23 -4.44 19.44
N ILE A 56 -13.00 -4.57 18.95
CA ILE A 56 -12.13 -3.45 18.61
C ILE A 56 -11.71 -3.56 17.14
N SER A 57 -11.19 -2.48 16.59
CA SER A 57 -10.72 -2.42 15.20
C SER A 57 -9.49 -1.55 15.09
N LYS A 58 -8.69 -1.79 14.05
CA LYS A 58 -7.55 -0.94 13.73
C LYS A 58 -8.01 0.50 13.50
N GLY A 59 -7.18 1.47 13.91
CA GLY A 59 -7.46 2.89 13.78
C GLY A 59 -8.32 3.52 14.89
N ILE A 60 -8.79 2.75 15.89
CA ILE A 60 -9.44 3.35 17.07
C ILE A 60 -8.39 3.93 18.04
N SER A 61 -8.80 4.86 18.89
CA SER A 61 -7.90 5.39 19.93
C SER A 61 -7.50 4.28 20.91
N LEU A 62 -6.24 4.29 21.33
CA LEU A 62 -5.73 3.36 22.33
C LEU A 62 -6.54 3.43 23.63
N SER A 63 -6.93 4.63 24.08
CA SER A 63 -7.76 4.82 25.26
C SER A 63 -9.11 4.09 25.16
N SER A 64 -9.74 4.12 23.99
CA SER A 64 -11.00 3.42 23.76
C SER A 64 -10.82 1.89 23.76
N ALA A 65 -9.68 1.38 23.26
CA ALA A 65 -9.36 -0.03 23.33
C ALA A 65 -9.10 -0.48 24.77
N LEU A 66 -8.33 0.30 25.54
CA LEU A 66 -7.99 0.00 26.93
C LEU A 66 -9.18 0.09 27.88
N SER A 67 -10.21 0.88 27.57
CA SER A 67 -11.46 0.87 28.32
C SER A 67 -12.18 -0.47 28.28
N LYS A 68 -11.95 -1.26 27.18
CA LYS A 68 -12.53 -2.61 27.03
C LYS A 68 -11.58 -3.71 27.50
N TYR A 69 -10.29 -3.49 27.37
CA TYR A 69 -9.23 -4.45 27.68
C TYR A 69 -8.14 -3.82 28.53
N PRO A 70 -8.43 -3.50 29.81
CA PRO A 70 -7.51 -2.77 30.69
C PRO A 70 -6.22 -3.55 31.00
N ASP A 71 -6.29 -4.88 31.04
CA ASP A 71 -5.18 -5.75 31.41
C ASP A 71 -4.34 -6.19 30.20
N SER A 72 -4.64 -5.68 29.00
CA SER A 72 -3.90 -6.01 27.78
C SER A 72 -2.46 -5.46 27.80
N VAL A 73 -1.54 -6.27 27.31
CA VAL A 73 -0.15 -5.85 27.09
C VAL A 73 -0.10 -4.83 25.95
N ARG A 74 0.54 -3.69 26.17
CA ARG A 74 0.65 -2.58 25.25
C ARG A 74 2.06 -2.50 24.70
N LEU A 75 2.21 -2.64 23.40
CA LEU A 75 3.50 -2.53 22.72
C LEU A 75 3.41 -1.47 21.61
N GLU A 76 4.48 -0.75 21.40
CA GLU A 76 4.58 0.19 20.29
C GLU A 76 4.77 -0.55 18.98
N PHE A 77 4.10 -0.10 17.92
CA PHE A 77 4.10 -0.74 16.61
C PHE A 77 5.45 -0.51 15.90
N ASP A 78 6.29 -1.54 15.84
CA ASP A 78 7.60 -1.51 15.18
C ASP A 78 7.48 -1.69 13.65
N CYS A 79 6.99 -0.66 12.98
CA CYS A 79 6.78 -0.66 11.54
C CYS A 79 8.03 -1.11 10.77
N LYS A 80 9.22 -0.64 11.17
CA LYS A 80 10.48 -0.93 10.49
C LYS A 80 10.81 -2.43 10.52
N ASN A 81 10.68 -3.04 11.68
CA ASN A 81 10.94 -4.46 11.86
C ASN A 81 9.92 -5.32 11.08
N TYR A 82 8.62 -4.99 11.18
CA TYR A 82 7.58 -5.73 10.46
C TYR A 82 7.72 -5.62 8.94
N GLU A 83 8.11 -4.46 8.44
CA GLU A 83 8.42 -4.25 7.03
C GLU A 83 9.62 -5.09 6.56
N GLN A 84 10.66 -5.24 7.37
CA GLN A 84 11.80 -6.10 7.06
C GLN A 84 11.40 -7.59 7.00
N ILE A 85 10.59 -8.06 7.96
CA ILE A 85 10.07 -9.43 7.96
C ILE A 85 9.19 -9.65 6.73
N PHE A 86 8.31 -8.71 6.41
CA PHE A 86 7.42 -8.81 5.25
C PHE A 86 8.18 -8.75 3.92
N ALA A 87 9.23 -7.95 3.81
CA ALA A 87 10.10 -7.91 2.65
C ALA A 87 10.79 -9.27 2.41
N SER A 88 11.20 -9.99 3.46
CA SER A 88 11.74 -11.34 3.33
C SER A 88 10.70 -12.33 2.80
N VAL A 89 9.44 -12.25 3.26
CA VAL A 89 8.33 -13.06 2.73
C VAL A 89 8.09 -12.76 1.25
N ILE A 90 8.05 -11.49 0.86
CA ILE A 90 7.92 -11.07 -0.54
C ILE A 90 9.06 -11.65 -1.39
N SER A 91 10.30 -11.57 -0.90
CA SER A 91 11.48 -12.09 -1.59
C SER A 91 11.39 -13.60 -1.81
N ASN A 92 10.91 -14.35 -0.82
CA ASN A 92 10.71 -15.80 -0.96
C ASN A 92 9.66 -16.14 -2.02
N ILE A 93 8.51 -15.42 -2.01
CA ILE A 93 7.45 -15.62 -3.00
C ILE A 93 7.91 -15.18 -4.41
N ALA A 94 8.72 -14.13 -4.53
CA ALA A 94 9.26 -13.68 -5.80
C ALA A 94 10.15 -14.72 -6.48
N ARG A 95 10.74 -15.67 -5.74
CA ARG A 95 11.46 -16.83 -6.31
C ARG A 95 10.51 -17.84 -6.96
N ILE A 96 9.27 -17.91 -6.50
CA ILE A 96 8.22 -18.80 -7.05
C ILE A 96 7.60 -18.14 -8.29
N THR A 97 7.29 -16.85 -8.20
CA THR A 97 6.70 -16.08 -9.31
C THR A 97 7.03 -14.60 -9.22
N PRO A 98 7.42 -13.95 -10.33
CA PRO A 98 7.65 -12.52 -10.38
C PRO A 98 6.35 -11.70 -10.49
N LYS A 99 5.21 -12.36 -10.74
CA LYS A 99 3.90 -11.71 -10.94
C LYS A 99 3.14 -11.61 -9.62
N ILE A 100 3.71 -10.83 -8.71
CA ILE A 100 3.12 -10.55 -7.39
C ILE A 100 2.81 -9.06 -7.25
N GLU A 101 1.83 -8.74 -6.46
CA GLU A 101 1.48 -7.38 -6.07
C GLU A 101 1.36 -7.33 -4.55
N ARG A 102 2.19 -6.51 -3.93
CA ARG A 102 2.07 -6.17 -2.52
C ARG A 102 0.91 -5.20 -2.33
N SER A 103 0.08 -5.43 -1.34
CA SER A 103 -0.90 -4.49 -0.84
C SER A 103 -0.47 -3.96 0.52
N ASN A 104 -1.27 -4.11 1.55
CA ASN A 104 -0.92 -3.76 2.93
C ASN A 104 0.02 -4.80 3.56
N LEU A 105 0.54 -4.49 4.75
CA LEU A 105 1.33 -5.41 5.54
C LEU A 105 0.56 -6.74 5.75
N GLY A 106 1.19 -7.85 5.37
CA GLY A 106 0.59 -9.19 5.45
C GLY A 106 -0.32 -9.57 4.28
N ILE A 107 -0.44 -8.76 3.21
CA ILE A 107 -1.29 -9.07 2.05
C ILE A 107 -0.48 -9.02 0.76
N ILE A 108 -0.45 -10.16 0.04
CA ILE A 108 0.21 -10.29 -1.27
C ILE A 108 -0.77 -10.93 -2.24
N TYR A 109 -0.97 -10.28 -3.38
CA TYR A 109 -1.71 -10.87 -4.50
C TYR A 109 -0.77 -11.51 -5.50
N ILE A 110 -1.17 -12.65 -6.05
CA ILE A 110 -0.36 -13.48 -6.95
C ILE A 110 -1.18 -13.79 -8.20
N ASN A 111 -0.61 -13.54 -9.38
CA ASN A 111 -1.23 -13.98 -10.61
C ASN A 111 -0.99 -15.48 -10.78
N MET A 112 -2.04 -16.29 -10.70
CA MET A 112 -1.98 -17.75 -10.75
C MET A 112 -1.92 -18.30 -12.18
N HIS A 113 -2.08 -17.44 -13.20
CA HIS A 113 -2.17 -17.87 -14.58
C HIS A 113 -0.85 -18.52 -15.07
N GLY A 114 -0.95 -19.75 -15.55
CA GLY A 114 0.18 -20.53 -16.08
C GLY A 114 1.13 -21.11 -15.01
N LEU A 115 0.96 -20.76 -13.71
CA LEU A 115 1.86 -21.26 -12.67
C LEU A 115 1.54 -22.71 -12.26
N SER A 116 0.28 -23.09 -12.25
CA SER A 116 -0.15 -24.42 -11.79
C SER A 116 0.51 -25.56 -12.59
N GLU A 117 0.70 -25.36 -13.88
CA GLU A 117 1.36 -26.35 -14.75
C GLU A 117 2.84 -26.51 -14.41
N MET A 118 3.53 -25.40 -14.09
CA MET A 118 4.96 -25.41 -13.73
C MET A 118 5.24 -26.15 -12.42
N TYR A 119 4.28 -26.14 -11.48
CA TYR A 119 4.45 -26.73 -10.15
C TYR A 119 3.72 -28.08 -9.99
N GLY A 120 3.24 -28.67 -11.09
CA GLY A 120 2.57 -29.99 -11.07
C GLY A 120 1.19 -29.96 -10.42
N GLY A 121 0.47 -28.86 -10.58
CA GLY A 121 -0.90 -28.65 -10.14
C GLY A 121 -1.09 -27.50 -9.14
N GLU A 122 -2.33 -26.99 -9.08
CA GLU A 122 -2.69 -25.84 -8.26
C GLU A 122 -2.46 -26.09 -6.74
N ALA A 123 -2.80 -27.29 -6.26
CA ALA A 123 -2.60 -27.66 -4.86
C ALA A 123 -1.12 -27.65 -4.46
N LYS A 124 -0.24 -28.20 -5.28
CA LYS A 124 1.21 -28.20 -5.01
C LYS A 124 1.79 -26.78 -5.02
N LEU A 125 1.34 -25.94 -5.97
CA LEU A 125 1.74 -24.54 -6.00
C LEU A 125 1.34 -23.81 -4.72
N VAL A 126 0.10 -23.98 -4.24
CA VAL A 126 -0.39 -23.39 -3.01
C VAL A 126 0.42 -23.84 -1.80
N THR A 127 0.66 -25.14 -1.67
CA THR A 127 1.53 -25.68 -0.61
C THR A 127 2.91 -25.06 -0.66
N HIS A 128 3.51 -24.97 -1.83
CA HIS A 128 4.84 -24.36 -2.01
C HIS A 128 4.88 -22.87 -1.62
N ILE A 129 3.81 -22.13 -1.92
CA ILE A 129 3.67 -20.73 -1.50
C ILE A 129 3.55 -20.65 0.02
N LEU A 130 2.70 -21.45 0.64
CA LEU A 130 2.49 -21.45 2.10
C LEU A 130 3.78 -21.83 2.85
N ASP A 131 4.50 -22.84 2.37
CA ASP A 131 5.76 -23.32 2.95
C ASP A 131 6.91 -22.31 2.81
N SER A 132 6.81 -21.37 1.85
CA SER A 132 7.80 -20.30 1.68
C SER A 132 7.69 -19.19 2.73
N VAL A 133 6.61 -19.18 3.52
CA VAL A 133 6.33 -18.21 4.58
C VAL A 133 6.69 -18.80 5.94
N PRO A 134 7.38 -18.06 6.84
CA PRO A 134 7.67 -18.53 8.18
C PRO A 134 6.41 -19.01 8.91
N TYR A 135 6.48 -20.19 9.52
CA TYR A 135 5.33 -20.88 10.16
C TYR A 135 4.64 -20.03 11.23
N PHE A 136 5.41 -19.26 12.02
CA PHE A 136 4.85 -18.41 13.09
C PHE A 136 3.89 -17.32 12.57
N LEU A 137 3.96 -16.98 11.29
CA LEU A 137 3.07 -16.02 10.66
C LEU A 137 1.69 -16.60 10.33
N GLU A 138 1.53 -17.93 10.41
CA GLU A 138 0.26 -18.63 10.13
C GLU A 138 -0.41 -18.14 8.83
N PRO A 139 0.27 -18.27 7.67
CA PRO A 139 -0.26 -17.77 6.41
C PRO A 139 -1.54 -18.50 6.02
N ARG A 140 -2.41 -17.81 5.27
CA ARG A 140 -3.63 -18.34 4.67
C ARG A 140 -3.63 -18.02 3.20
N PHE A 141 -4.26 -18.84 2.39
CA PHE A 141 -4.30 -18.62 0.95
C PHE A 141 -5.72 -18.63 0.41
N GLY A 142 -6.05 -17.71 -0.49
CA GLY A 142 -7.34 -17.65 -1.16
C GLY A 142 -7.17 -17.58 -2.66
N ILE A 143 -8.03 -18.25 -3.42
CA ILE A 143 -8.02 -18.22 -4.88
C ILE A 143 -9.40 -17.81 -5.37
N SER A 144 -9.43 -16.76 -6.23
CA SER A 144 -10.67 -16.32 -6.86
C SER A 144 -10.40 -15.58 -8.18
N VAL A 145 -11.42 -14.93 -8.74
CA VAL A 145 -11.35 -14.23 -10.03
C VAL A 145 -10.92 -12.76 -9.92
N ASN A 146 -11.06 -12.14 -8.74
CA ASN A 146 -10.63 -10.78 -8.46
C ASN A 146 -9.95 -10.70 -7.09
N LYS A 147 -9.28 -9.57 -6.80
CA LYS A 147 -8.51 -9.37 -5.57
C LYS A 147 -9.35 -9.48 -4.31
N PHE A 148 -10.52 -8.82 -4.30
CA PHE A 148 -11.35 -8.78 -3.11
C PHE A 148 -11.94 -10.16 -2.76
N SER A 149 -12.43 -10.89 -3.75
CA SER A 149 -12.92 -12.26 -3.53
C SER A 149 -11.80 -13.23 -3.16
N ALA A 150 -10.59 -13.07 -3.71
CA ALA A 150 -9.41 -13.86 -3.29
C ALA A 150 -8.98 -13.53 -1.85
N TYR A 151 -9.03 -12.26 -1.45
CA TYR A 151 -8.81 -11.84 -0.07
C TYR A 151 -9.85 -12.44 0.88
N SER A 152 -11.13 -12.36 0.52
CA SER A 152 -12.23 -12.94 1.33
C SER A 152 -12.11 -14.46 1.45
N ALA A 153 -11.68 -15.14 0.38
CA ALA A 153 -11.38 -16.57 0.41
C ALA A 153 -10.21 -16.90 1.35
N ALA A 154 -9.12 -16.11 1.31
CA ALA A 154 -8.01 -16.26 2.24
C ALA A 154 -8.43 -15.98 3.70
N PHE A 155 -9.28 -14.98 3.90
CA PHE A 155 -9.80 -14.60 5.22
C PHE A 155 -10.66 -15.71 5.84
N SER A 156 -11.45 -16.43 5.04
CA SER A 156 -12.26 -17.57 5.49
C SER A 156 -11.46 -18.85 5.71
N SER A 157 -10.23 -18.91 5.19
CA SER A 157 -9.38 -20.10 5.32
C SER A 157 -8.82 -20.25 6.73
N ILE A 158 -8.51 -21.48 7.11
CA ILE A 158 -7.78 -21.78 8.35
C ILE A 158 -6.28 -21.42 8.20
N PRO A 159 -5.55 -21.15 9.29
CA PRO A 159 -4.09 -21.01 9.25
C PRO A 159 -3.41 -22.22 8.58
N GLY A 160 -2.46 -21.95 7.68
CA GLY A 160 -1.79 -22.98 6.88
C GLY A 160 -2.66 -23.59 5.78
N GLY A 161 -3.92 -23.16 5.63
CA GLY A 161 -4.85 -23.70 4.66
C GLY A 161 -5.15 -22.76 3.49
N SER A 162 -5.98 -23.26 2.56
CA SER A 162 -6.42 -22.48 1.40
C SER A 162 -7.90 -22.68 1.09
N THR A 163 -8.54 -21.64 0.57
CA THR A 163 -9.93 -21.65 0.11
C THR A 163 -9.99 -21.16 -1.33
N LYS A 164 -10.76 -21.86 -2.18
CA LYS A 164 -10.92 -21.51 -3.59
C LYS A 164 -12.39 -21.25 -3.88
N VAL A 165 -12.66 -20.08 -4.48
CA VAL A 165 -14.02 -19.64 -4.84
C VAL A 165 -13.97 -19.04 -6.25
N LEU A 166 -14.46 -19.78 -7.25
CA LEU A 166 -14.49 -19.38 -8.64
C LEU A 166 -15.91 -19.16 -9.18
N GLU A 167 -16.91 -19.74 -8.49
CA GLU A 167 -18.31 -19.69 -8.87
C GLU A 167 -19.14 -19.18 -7.69
N ASN A 168 -20.32 -18.63 -7.95
CA ASN A 168 -21.24 -18.11 -6.94
C ASN A 168 -20.58 -17.13 -5.95
N ILE A 169 -19.70 -16.27 -6.48
CA ILE A 169 -18.88 -15.36 -5.67
C ILE A 169 -19.74 -14.42 -4.86
N ASP A 170 -20.83 -13.91 -5.44
CA ASP A 170 -21.76 -13.00 -4.78
C ASP A 170 -22.38 -13.64 -3.53
N SER A 171 -22.84 -14.88 -3.66
CA SER A 171 -23.40 -15.66 -2.53
C SER A 171 -22.32 -15.94 -1.47
N PHE A 172 -21.10 -16.19 -1.88
CA PHE A 172 -19.98 -16.37 -0.96
C PHE A 172 -19.67 -15.09 -0.20
N LEU A 173 -19.60 -13.95 -0.89
CA LEU A 173 -19.29 -12.65 -0.28
C LEU A 173 -20.43 -12.14 0.62
N ALA A 174 -21.69 -12.46 0.31
CA ALA A 174 -22.85 -11.91 1.00
C ALA A 174 -22.82 -12.08 2.52
N ASN A 175 -22.25 -13.17 3.03
CA ASN A 175 -22.20 -13.49 4.46
C ASN A 175 -21.09 -12.80 5.24
N PHE A 176 -20.14 -12.13 4.56
CA PHE A 176 -19.06 -11.43 5.26
C PHE A 176 -19.54 -10.09 5.84
N SER A 177 -18.93 -9.71 6.98
CA SER A 177 -19.13 -8.37 7.54
C SER A 177 -18.60 -7.30 6.60
N VAL A 178 -19.26 -6.15 6.57
CA VAL A 178 -18.80 -4.94 5.87
C VAL A 178 -17.43 -4.46 6.36
N ASP A 179 -17.00 -4.89 7.55
CA ASP A 179 -15.71 -4.52 8.15
C ASP A 179 -14.49 -5.00 7.35
N ILE A 180 -14.63 -6.01 6.46
CA ILE A 180 -13.54 -6.48 5.61
C ILE A 180 -13.36 -5.67 4.33
N LEU A 181 -14.28 -4.75 4.02
CA LEU A 181 -14.19 -3.92 2.81
C LEU A 181 -12.98 -2.98 2.87
N PRO A 182 -12.19 -2.87 1.79
CA PRO A 182 -11.03 -1.97 1.71
C PRO A 182 -11.46 -0.54 1.36
N ILE A 183 -12.24 0.06 2.25
CA ILE A 183 -12.79 1.42 2.17
C ILE A 183 -12.53 2.19 3.46
N LYS A 184 -12.80 3.49 3.47
CA LYS A 184 -12.61 4.34 4.64
C LYS A 184 -13.44 3.87 5.83
N ARG A 185 -12.81 3.85 7.02
CA ARG A 185 -13.49 3.43 8.27
C ARG A 185 -14.74 4.24 8.57
N SER A 186 -14.74 5.54 8.28
CA SER A 186 -15.93 6.40 8.44
C SER A 186 -17.12 5.90 7.63
N THR A 187 -16.90 5.40 6.42
CA THR A 187 -17.94 4.84 5.56
C THR A 187 -18.49 3.52 6.12
N ILE A 188 -17.59 2.66 6.63
CA ILE A 188 -18.00 1.42 7.31
C ILE A 188 -18.88 1.72 8.54
N ILE A 189 -18.49 2.69 9.38
CA ILE A 189 -19.30 3.10 10.54
C ILE A 189 -20.67 3.61 10.09
N ASN A 190 -20.73 4.34 8.98
CA ASN A 190 -21.99 4.82 8.43
C ASN A 190 -22.85 3.66 7.90
N PHE A 191 -22.29 2.66 7.23
CA PHE A 191 -23.03 1.46 6.85
C PHE A 191 -23.70 0.80 8.05
N HIS A 192 -22.95 0.57 9.15
CA HIS A 192 -23.52 0.04 10.39
C HIS A 192 -24.66 0.90 10.93
N LYS A 193 -24.53 2.24 10.93
CA LYS A 193 -25.59 3.16 11.36
C LYS A 193 -26.86 3.06 10.50
N PHE A 194 -26.72 2.71 9.21
CA PHE A 194 -27.83 2.50 8.29
C PHE A 194 -28.35 1.05 8.28
N GLY A 195 -27.89 0.20 9.22
CA GLY A 195 -28.31 -1.19 9.35
C GLY A 195 -27.71 -2.15 8.34
N MET A 196 -26.71 -1.72 7.57
CA MET A 196 -25.98 -2.57 6.64
C MET A 196 -24.77 -3.18 7.36
N HIS A 197 -24.87 -4.45 7.72
CA HIS A 197 -23.86 -5.17 8.50
C HIS A 197 -23.07 -6.19 7.67
N THR A 198 -23.66 -6.65 6.57
CA THR A 198 -23.07 -7.64 5.68
C THR A 198 -22.81 -7.08 4.29
N ILE A 199 -21.91 -7.72 3.56
CA ILE A 199 -21.66 -7.39 2.15
C ILE A 199 -22.91 -7.62 1.32
N GLY A 200 -23.74 -8.61 1.65
CA GLY A 200 -25.03 -8.86 1.01
C GLY A 200 -26.02 -7.70 1.19
N ASP A 201 -26.03 -7.06 2.37
CA ASP A 201 -26.87 -5.89 2.60
C ASP A 201 -26.52 -4.73 1.65
N ILE A 202 -25.21 -4.52 1.39
CA ILE A 202 -24.77 -3.48 0.44
C ILE A 202 -25.10 -3.90 -1.00
N ALA A 203 -24.82 -5.16 -1.38
CA ALA A 203 -25.05 -5.66 -2.73
C ALA A 203 -26.51 -5.53 -3.18
N ALA A 204 -27.46 -5.62 -2.22
CA ALA A 204 -28.90 -5.48 -2.46
C ALA A 204 -29.36 -4.02 -2.69
N GLN A 205 -28.52 -3.02 -2.40
CA GLN A 205 -28.92 -1.61 -2.50
C GLN A 205 -28.89 -1.10 -3.94
N ASP A 206 -29.71 -0.08 -4.20
CA ASP A 206 -29.65 0.68 -5.46
C ASP A 206 -28.40 1.56 -5.52
N GLN A 207 -27.76 1.64 -6.69
CA GLN A 207 -26.53 2.39 -6.89
C GLN A 207 -26.72 3.89 -6.65
N GLY A 208 -27.86 4.46 -7.08
CA GLY A 208 -28.17 5.88 -6.90
C GLY A 208 -28.35 6.23 -5.42
N LEU A 209 -28.96 5.35 -4.62
CA LEU A 209 -29.10 5.52 -3.18
C LEU A 209 -27.75 5.46 -2.48
N ILE A 210 -26.90 4.51 -2.85
CA ILE A 210 -25.55 4.38 -2.29
C ILE A 210 -24.72 5.62 -2.62
N TYR A 211 -24.74 6.08 -3.87
CA TYR A 211 -23.99 7.27 -4.27
C TYR A 211 -24.47 8.52 -3.52
N SER A 212 -25.78 8.72 -3.40
CA SER A 212 -26.34 9.91 -2.74
C SER A 212 -25.97 10.01 -1.25
N LYS A 213 -25.77 8.87 -0.57
CA LYS A 213 -25.52 8.83 0.87
C LYS A 213 -24.02 8.64 1.24
N PHE A 214 -23.27 7.93 0.41
CA PHE A 214 -21.91 7.50 0.73
C PHE A 214 -20.88 7.92 -0.34
N GLY A 215 -21.31 8.57 -1.43
CA GLY A 215 -20.46 9.04 -2.51
C GLY A 215 -19.66 7.92 -3.20
N ASP A 216 -18.49 8.25 -3.71
CA ASP A 216 -17.62 7.33 -4.47
C ASP A 216 -17.18 6.12 -3.63
N GLU A 217 -16.91 6.30 -2.32
CA GLU A 217 -16.55 5.20 -1.41
C GLU A 217 -17.69 4.18 -1.27
N GLY A 218 -18.95 4.65 -1.26
CA GLY A 218 -20.13 3.79 -1.29
C GLY A 218 -20.24 3.01 -2.59
N CYS A 219 -20.04 3.66 -3.73
CA CYS A 219 -20.03 3.00 -5.04
C CYS A 219 -18.92 1.96 -5.16
N LYS A 220 -17.73 2.26 -4.62
CA LYS A 220 -16.63 1.31 -4.53
C LYS A 220 -17.03 0.08 -3.71
N ALA A 221 -17.66 0.29 -2.55
CA ALA A 221 -18.17 -0.80 -1.72
C ALA A 221 -19.20 -1.66 -2.45
N LEU A 222 -20.15 -1.04 -3.15
CA LEU A 222 -21.18 -1.74 -3.92
C LEU A 222 -20.59 -2.59 -5.04
N SER A 223 -19.66 -2.03 -5.81
CA SER A 223 -18.98 -2.74 -6.90
C SER A 223 -18.16 -3.94 -6.38
N LEU A 224 -17.47 -3.79 -5.22
CA LEU A 224 -16.78 -4.90 -4.55
C LEU A 224 -17.77 -5.96 -4.07
N SER A 225 -18.90 -5.55 -3.50
CA SER A 225 -19.94 -6.44 -2.98
C SER A 225 -20.61 -7.30 -4.06
N ARG A 226 -20.69 -6.79 -5.29
CA ARG A 226 -21.23 -7.48 -6.48
C ARG A 226 -20.16 -8.20 -7.29
N ALA A 227 -18.94 -8.28 -6.79
CA ALA A 227 -17.79 -8.85 -7.50
C ALA A 227 -17.56 -8.28 -8.92
N GLU A 228 -18.04 -7.06 -9.21
CA GLU A 228 -17.98 -6.41 -10.52
C GLU A 228 -16.58 -5.89 -10.87
N ASN A 229 -15.70 -5.73 -9.87
CA ASN A 229 -14.35 -5.23 -10.07
C ASN A 229 -13.44 -6.29 -10.68
N GLY A 230 -13.10 -6.14 -11.94
CA GLY A 230 -12.02 -6.84 -12.62
C GLY A 230 -10.66 -6.23 -12.29
N ASP A 231 -10.27 -6.22 -11.01
CA ASP A 231 -8.95 -5.79 -10.61
C ASP A 231 -7.90 -6.75 -11.17
N TYR A 232 -7.21 -6.32 -12.20
CA TYR A 232 -6.02 -7.04 -12.69
C TYR A 232 -4.90 -6.86 -11.66
N ILE A 233 -4.14 -7.93 -11.41
CA ILE A 233 -2.84 -7.80 -10.76
C ILE A 233 -2.00 -6.98 -11.72
N SER A 234 -1.77 -5.73 -11.39
CA SER A 234 -0.64 -5.02 -11.93
C SER A 234 0.57 -5.83 -11.49
N SER A 235 1.26 -6.47 -12.44
CA SER A 235 2.53 -7.10 -12.11
C SER A 235 3.39 -5.99 -11.52
N ASN A 236 3.40 -5.87 -10.22
CA ASN A 236 4.39 -5.09 -9.53
C ASN A 236 5.73 -5.79 -9.83
N LYS A 237 6.42 -5.31 -10.85
CA LYS A 237 7.84 -5.15 -10.63
C LYS A 237 7.93 -4.56 -9.24
N PRO A 238 8.69 -5.14 -8.30
CA PRO A 238 8.83 -4.56 -6.97
C PRO A 238 8.97 -3.07 -7.21
N VAL A 239 8.16 -2.25 -6.54
CA VAL A 239 8.35 -0.80 -6.60
C VAL A 239 9.73 -0.64 -6.03
N GLN A 240 10.72 -0.59 -6.92
CA GLN A 240 12.09 -0.38 -6.56
C GLN A 240 12.17 1.11 -6.30
N ASP A 241 11.68 1.52 -5.11
CA ASP A 241 11.88 2.88 -4.66
C ASP A 241 13.37 3.09 -4.53
N LEU A 242 13.87 4.06 -5.27
CA LEU A 242 15.25 4.49 -5.15
C LEU A 242 15.30 5.66 -4.19
N THR A 243 15.82 5.41 -3.00
CA THR A 243 16.02 6.46 -2.00
C THR A 243 17.49 6.86 -1.95
N GLU A 244 17.75 8.14 -2.08
CA GLU A 244 19.07 8.76 -1.87
C GLU A 244 18.93 9.79 -0.75
N HIS A 245 19.93 9.88 0.13
CA HIS A 245 19.91 10.82 1.25
C HIS A 245 21.30 11.45 1.46
N VAL A 246 21.30 12.62 2.07
CA VAL A 246 22.51 13.35 2.50
C VAL A 246 22.19 14.09 3.79
N SER A 247 23.06 13.94 4.80
CA SER A 247 23.08 14.78 6.00
C SER A 247 23.93 16.01 5.74
N LEU A 248 23.40 17.18 6.08
CA LEU A 248 24.14 18.44 5.96
C LEU A 248 25.18 18.53 7.10
N PRO A 249 26.40 19.03 6.81
CA PRO A 249 27.42 19.21 7.84
C PRO A 249 27.00 20.15 8.98
N PHE A 250 26.13 21.10 8.65
CA PHE A 250 25.49 22.04 9.58
C PHE A 250 24.06 22.26 9.14
N PRO A 251 23.09 22.41 10.09
CA PRO A 251 21.72 22.76 9.74
C PRO A 251 21.67 24.07 8.94
N SER A 252 20.80 24.09 7.92
CA SER A 252 20.69 25.24 7.02
C SER A 252 19.21 25.54 6.70
N ASP A 253 18.87 26.84 6.67
CA ASP A 253 17.59 27.37 6.21
C ASP A 253 17.66 27.95 4.77
N SER A 254 18.83 27.82 4.15
CA SER A 254 19.10 28.39 2.82
C SER A 254 18.51 27.52 1.72
N LEU A 255 17.57 28.09 0.94
CA LEU A 255 17.02 27.44 -0.26
C LEU A 255 18.11 27.11 -1.31
N SER A 256 19.18 27.90 -1.39
CA SER A 256 20.27 27.62 -2.32
C SER A 256 21.03 26.34 -1.95
N VAL A 257 21.25 26.09 -0.65
CA VAL A 257 21.83 24.84 -0.15
C VAL A 257 20.90 23.67 -0.41
N LEU A 258 19.60 23.84 -0.15
CA LEU A 258 18.58 22.84 -0.44
C LEU A 258 18.58 22.44 -1.94
N PHE A 259 18.54 23.42 -2.83
CA PHE A 259 18.53 23.14 -4.28
C PHE A 259 19.81 22.45 -4.76
N ALA A 260 20.97 22.90 -4.30
CA ALA A 260 22.25 22.26 -4.66
C ALA A 260 22.31 20.80 -4.19
N THR A 261 21.80 20.54 -2.98
CA THR A 261 21.76 19.19 -2.42
C THR A 261 20.74 18.30 -3.15
N LEU A 262 19.56 18.80 -3.46
CA LEU A 262 18.55 18.08 -4.25
C LEU A 262 19.07 17.74 -5.65
N GLU A 263 19.73 18.68 -6.32
CA GLU A 263 20.35 18.46 -7.63
C GLU A 263 21.41 17.35 -7.56
N PHE A 264 22.28 17.38 -6.53
CA PHE A 264 23.27 16.33 -6.29
C PHE A 264 22.60 14.96 -6.07
N LEU A 265 21.57 14.88 -5.24
CA LEU A 265 20.85 13.65 -4.96
C LEU A 265 20.16 13.09 -6.22
N ILE A 266 19.54 13.95 -7.03
CA ILE A 266 18.88 13.57 -8.29
C ILE A 266 19.91 13.04 -9.28
N GLN A 267 21.02 13.74 -9.49
CA GLN A 267 22.08 13.30 -10.38
C GLN A 267 22.62 11.93 -9.93
N ARG A 268 22.90 11.75 -8.63
CA ARG A 268 23.35 10.49 -8.06
C ARG A 268 22.33 9.36 -8.27
N ALA A 269 21.04 9.66 -8.10
CA ALA A 269 19.96 8.70 -8.35
C ALA A 269 19.91 8.24 -9.81
N PHE A 270 20.02 9.17 -10.77
CA PHE A 270 20.01 8.84 -12.20
C PHE A 270 21.26 8.06 -12.68
N MET A 271 22.35 8.11 -11.92
CA MET A 271 23.54 7.25 -12.17
C MET A 271 23.31 5.79 -11.75
N ARG A 272 22.29 5.50 -10.94
CA ARG A 272 22.01 4.14 -10.50
C ARG A 272 21.51 3.25 -11.64
N PRO A 273 21.99 2.02 -11.74
CA PRO A 273 21.57 1.08 -12.82
C PRO A 273 20.06 0.86 -12.88
N ILE A 274 19.37 1.01 -11.75
CA ILE A 274 17.92 0.84 -11.63
C ILE A 274 17.11 1.84 -12.45
N LEU A 275 17.64 3.07 -12.66
CA LEU A 275 17.00 4.13 -13.46
C LEU A 275 17.46 4.14 -14.93
N LYS A 276 18.44 3.32 -15.28
CA LYS A 276 18.95 3.27 -16.66
C LYS A 276 17.84 2.85 -17.62
N SER A 277 17.58 3.66 -18.64
CA SER A 277 16.50 3.48 -19.63
C SER A 277 15.09 3.44 -19.01
N LYS A 278 14.88 4.14 -17.90
CA LYS A 278 13.56 4.29 -17.27
C LYS A 278 13.17 5.76 -17.19
N TYR A 279 11.86 5.99 -17.10
CA TYR A 279 11.24 7.29 -16.99
C TYR A 279 10.63 7.42 -15.60
N VAL A 280 10.98 8.45 -14.86
CA VAL A 280 10.49 8.75 -13.52
C VAL A 280 9.11 9.37 -13.61
N ARG A 281 8.17 8.88 -12.81
CA ARG A 281 6.79 9.38 -12.75
C ARG A 281 6.45 10.00 -11.39
N LYS A 282 7.11 9.59 -10.32
CA LYS A 282 6.88 10.13 -8.99
C LYS A 282 8.20 10.36 -8.26
N ILE A 283 8.30 11.52 -7.59
CA ILE A 283 9.39 11.84 -6.67
C ILE A 283 8.82 12.39 -5.38
N SER A 284 9.35 11.93 -4.24
CA SER A 284 9.04 12.44 -2.91
C SER A 284 10.29 13.01 -2.28
N ILE A 285 10.19 14.16 -1.67
CA ILE A 285 11.26 14.86 -0.95
C ILE A 285 10.91 14.83 0.52
N PHE A 286 11.88 14.52 1.36
CA PHE A 286 11.77 14.54 2.80
C PHE A 286 12.92 15.39 3.37
N LEU A 287 12.58 16.34 4.22
CA LEU A 287 13.51 17.21 4.93
C LEU A 287 13.34 16.94 6.42
N GLU A 288 14.41 16.53 7.08
CA GLU A 288 14.44 16.44 8.54
C GLU A 288 14.98 17.76 9.07
N LEU A 289 14.21 18.37 9.96
CA LEU A 289 14.49 19.69 10.54
C LEU A 289 15.08 19.54 11.94
N VAL A 290 15.80 20.54 12.40
CA VAL A 290 16.26 20.62 13.80
C VAL A 290 15.08 20.39 14.73
N GLY A 291 15.22 19.46 15.69
CA GLY A 291 14.13 19.07 16.60
C GLY A 291 13.27 17.91 16.11
N SER A 292 13.76 17.11 15.14
CA SER A 292 13.11 15.88 14.64
C SER A 292 11.73 16.09 14.01
N GLN A 293 11.47 17.28 13.49
CA GLN A 293 10.31 17.52 12.63
C GLN A 293 10.61 17.12 11.20
N VAL A 294 9.67 16.48 10.53
CA VAL A 294 9.83 16.06 9.13
C VAL A 294 8.87 16.84 8.24
N TRP A 295 9.42 17.52 7.25
CA TRP A 295 8.64 18.10 6.17
C TRP A 295 8.74 17.20 4.93
N SER A 296 7.64 16.99 4.22
CA SER A 296 7.64 16.17 3.02
C SER A 296 6.76 16.75 1.92
N LYS A 297 7.19 16.56 0.66
CA LYS A 297 6.41 16.89 -0.53
C LYS A 297 6.56 15.80 -1.58
N SER A 298 5.44 15.32 -2.13
CA SER A 298 5.42 14.34 -3.22
C SER A 298 4.91 14.98 -4.49
N LEU A 299 5.57 14.72 -5.61
CA LEU A 299 5.21 15.20 -6.95
C LEU A 299 5.00 14.02 -7.87
N THR A 300 3.82 13.97 -8.51
CA THR A 300 3.48 13.00 -9.55
C THR A 300 3.47 13.70 -10.90
N LEU A 301 4.31 13.22 -11.83
CA LEU A 301 4.53 13.83 -13.13
C LEU A 301 3.45 13.39 -14.12
N LYS A 302 2.80 14.31 -14.79
CA LYS A 302 1.85 14.01 -15.90
C LYS A 302 2.56 13.32 -17.07
N ARG A 303 3.81 13.70 -17.33
CA ARG A 303 4.68 13.07 -18.31
C ARG A 303 5.92 12.54 -17.61
N PRO A 304 6.23 11.25 -17.76
CA PRO A 304 7.43 10.68 -17.16
C PRO A 304 8.71 11.32 -17.74
N LEU A 305 9.70 11.57 -16.89
CA LEU A 305 10.98 12.18 -17.26
C LEU A 305 12.12 11.16 -17.19
N SER A 306 13.01 11.18 -18.20
CA SER A 306 14.21 10.34 -18.26
C SER A 306 15.51 11.11 -18.01
N ASN A 307 15.42 12.45 -17.89
CA ASN A 307 16.57 13.32 -17.73
C ASN A 307 16.57 13.95 -16.33
N SER A 308 17.71 13.89 -15.64
CA SER A 308 17.91 14.50 -14.32
C SER A 308 17.73 16.03 -14.36
N ASN A 309 18.22 16.70 -15.42
CA ASN A 309 18.15 18.15 -15.52
C ASN A 309 16.70 18.66 -15.60
N ASP A 310 15.84 17.98 -16.37
CA ASP A 310 14.43 18.34 -16.48
C ASP A 310 13.72 18.19 -15.13
N LEU A 311 14.06 17.14 -14.37
CA LEU A 311 13.51 16.94 -13.04
C LEU A 311 14.01 17.99 -12.03
N CYS A 312 15.28 18.40 -12.11
CA CYS A 312 15.85 19.47 -11.28
C CYS A 312 15.17 20.83 -11.56
N LEU A 313 14.97 21.16 -12.85
CA LEU A 313 14.29 22.40 -13.24
C LEU A 313 12.85 22.44 -12.71
N LEU A 314 12.13 21.33 -12.82
CA LEU A 314 10.78 21.20 -12.33
C LEU A 314 10.71 21.35 -10.81
N LEU A 315 11.59 20.67 -10.06
CA LEU A 315 11.63 20.79 -8.60
C LEU A 315 12.00 22.20 -8.15
N ARG A 316 12.94 22.85 -8.83
CA ARG A 316 13.29 24.25 -8.54
C ARG A 316 12.07 25.14 -8.69
N SER A 317 11.32 25.03 -9.78
CA SER A 317 10.08 25.79 -10.01
C SER A 317 9.01 25.52 -8.96
N GLU A 318 8.85 24.26 -8.51
CA GLU A 318 7.84 23.87 -7.52
C GLU A 318 8.18 24.26 -6.07
N LEU A 319 9.46 24.44 -5.79
CA LEU A 319 9.96 24.78 -4.45
C LEU A 319 10.47 26.24 -4.37
N GLU A 320 10.38 27.03 -5.43
CA GLU A 320 10.90 28.40 -5.48
C GLU A 320 10.30 29.31 -4.39
N ASN A 321 9.02 29.09 -4.09
CA ASN A 321 8.28 29.85 -3.06
C ASN A 321 8.13 29.06 -1.76
N LEU A 322 8.97 28.05 -1.51
CA LEU A 322 8.93 27.29 -0.29
C LEU A 322 9.50 28.10 0.88
N GLU A 323 8.69 28.37 1.87
CA GLU A 323 9.15 28.82 3.17
C GLU A 323 9.50 27.58 4.00
N LEU A 324 10.78 27.41 4.32
CA LEU A 324 11.23 26.30 5.16
C LEU A 324 10.73 26.53 6.61
N PRO A 325 10.05 25.54 7.21
CA PRO A 325 9.52 25.67 8.57
C PRO A 325 10.61 25.65 9.67
N GLY A 326 11.88 25.43 9.28
CA GLY A 326 13.04 25.39 10.17
C GLY A 326 14.32 25.06 9.43
N SER A 327 15.45 25.05 10.15
CA SER A 327 16.74 24.65 9.58
C SER A 327 16.76 23.16 9.31
N VAL A 328 17.21 22.77 8.12
CA VAL A 328 17.26 21.40 7.61
C VAL A 328 18.57 20.75 8.04
N GLU A 329 18.51 19.54 8.58
CA GLU A 329 19.65 18.70 8.95
C GLU A 329 19.90 17.58 7.93
N ASP A 330 18.82 16.89 7.50
CA ASP A 330 18.90 15.78 6.56
C ASP A 330 17.94 16.00 5.38
N ILE A 331 18.42 15.63 4.20
CA ILE A 331 17.66 15.72 2.96
C ILE A 331 17.63 14.34 2.31
N SER A 332 16.44 13.82 2.04
CA SER A 332 16.28 12.60 1.27
C SER A 332 15.27 12.76 0.14
N ILE A 333 15.52 12.05 -0.95
CA ILE A 333 14.61 11.91 -2.07
C ILE A 333 14.27 10.43 -2.27
N THR A 334 13.01 10.16 -2.57
CA THR A 334 12.56 8.83 -2.98
C THR A 334 11.94 8.93 -4.37
N ILE A 335 12.55 8.28 -5.34
CA ILE A 335 12.04 8.16 -6.70
C ILE A 335 11.28 6.84 -6.79
N SER A 336 10.00 6.91 -7.11
CA SER A 336 9.07 5.78 -7.23
C SER A 336 8.31 5.85 -8.55
N ASP A 337 7.62 4.78 -8.92
CA ASP A 337 6.82 4.69 -10.14
C ASP A 337 7.63 5.00 -11.41
N PHE A 338 8.64 4.15 -11.71
CA PHE A 338 9.37 4.26 -12.99
C PHE A 338 8.75 3.36 -14.06
N VAL A 339 8.61 3.90 -15.26
CA VAL A 339 8.12 3.16 -16.45
C VAL A 339 9.26 2.93 -17.43
N GLY A 340 9.32 1.72 -18.02
CA GLY A 340 10.25 1.43 -19.11
C GLY A 340 9.76 2.02 -20.44
N GLU A 341 10.62 2.03 -21.47
CA GLU A 341 10.33 2.56 -22.81
C GLU A 341 9.03 2.01 -23.43
N HIS A 342 8.62 0.82 -23.11
CA HIS A 342 7.41 0.17 -23.64
C HIS A 342 6.09 0.68 -23.03
N GLY A 343 6.14 1.54 -22.03
CA GLY A 343 4.97 2.15 -21.36
C GLY A 343 4.58 3.53 -21.89
N ILE A 344 5.34 4.09 -22.84
CA ILE A 344 5.10 5.44 -23.36
C ILE A 344 4.58 5.31 -24.80
N GLN A 345 3.27 5.51 -24.95
CA GLN A 345 2.66 5.65 -26.26
C GLN A 345 2.86 7.07 -26.76
N TYR A 346 3.89 7.31 -27.61
CA TYR A 346 4.03 8.56 -28.34
C TYR A 346 2.87 8.69 -29.32
N ARG A 347 2.00 9.69 -29.12
CA ARG A 347 1.19 10.19 -30.23
C ARG A 347 2.15 10.84 -31.22
N ALA A 348 2.41 10.13 -32.31
CA ALA A 348 3.01 10.74 -33.48
C ALA A 348 2.08 11.88 -33.94
N PHE A 349 2.66 13.03 -34.21
CA PHE A 349 2.04 14.30 -34.63
C PHE A 349 1.51 15.21 -33.50
N LYS A 350 2.40 16.10 -33.02
CA LYS A 350 2.16 17.53 -32.92
C LYS A 350 3.48 18.29 -32.85
N GLU A 351 3.49 19.31 -33.68
CA GLU A 351 4.58 20.18 -34.05
C GLU A 351 5.30 20.84 -32.85
N ILE A 352 6.59 21.01 -33.07
CA ILE A 352 7.52 21.81 -32.29
C ILE A 352 7.05 23.28 -32.43
N HIS A 353 6.50 23.82 -31.38
CA HIS A 353 6.52 25.23 -30.94
C HIS A 353 5.44 25.40 -29.88
N ASP A 354 5.84 25.48 -28.61
CA ASP A 354 5.14 26.34 -27.66
C ASP A 354 5.91 26.46 -26.34
N HIS A 355 6.00 27.64 -25.89
CA HIS A 355 6.58 28.35 -24.78
C HIS A 355 6.77 27.57 -23.45
N LEU A 356 7.82 27.92 -22.71
CA LEU A 356 8.24 27.37 -21.42
C LEU A 356 7.14 27.39 -20.34
N ASP A 357 6.17 28.30 -20.45
CA ASP A 357 5.06 28.40 -19.50
C ASP A 357 3.96 27.35 -19.72
N GLU A 358 3.67 26.94 -20.96
CA GLU A 358 2.74 25.84 -21.26
C GLU A 358 3.30 24.46 -20.85
N ARG A 359 4.63 24.30 -20.79
CA ARG A 359 5.27 23.08 -20.30
C ARG A 359 5.05 22.89 -18.81
N ARG A 360 4.96 23.97 -18.03
CA ARG A 360 4.79 23.94 -16.57
C ARG A 360 3.45 23.32 -16.16
N ASP A 361 2.36 23.74 -16.75
CA ASP A 361 1.00 23.29 -16.38
C ASP A 361 0.64 21.92 -16.93
N GLN A 362 1.34 21.44 -17.94
CA GLN A 362 1.09 20.14 -18.56
C GLN A 362 1.86 18.99 -17.92
N LEU A 363 2.89 19.24 -17.10
CA LEU A 363 3.78 18.22 -16.54
C LEU A 363 3.39 17.74 -15.14
N ILE A 364 2.55 18.49 -14.40
CA ILE A 364 2.29 18.22 -12.98
C ILE A 364 0.82 18.00 -12.72
N LYS A 365 0.49 16.91 -11.99
CA LYS A 365 -0.76 16.74 -11.29
C LYS A 365 -0.45 16.93 -9.80
N ILE A 366 -0.97 17.98 -9.20
CA ILE A 366 -0.80 18.24 -7.77
C ILE A 366 -1.88 17.45 -7.04
N ASP A 367 -1.51 16.40 -6.32
CA ASP A 367 -2.35 15.84 -5.27
C ASP A 367 -2.28 16.81 -4.08
N ARG A 368 -3.24 17.74 -4.03
CA ARG A 368 -3.50 18.53 -2.83
C ARG A 368 -4.26 17.64 -1.85
N HIS A 369 -3.56 17.00 -0.94
CA HIS A 369 -4.13 16.54 0.31
C HIS A 369 -3.46 17.34 1.43
N ILE A 370 -4.24 18.33 1.90
CA ILE A 370 -4.04 19.00 3.20
C ILE A 370 -4.54 18.05 4.29
#